data_045c6a94d66391c518fbd3a6fd9541ae
#
_entry.id   045c6a94d66391c518fbd3a6fd9541ae
#
_cell.length_a   1.000
_cell.length_b   1.000
_cell.length_c   1.000
_cell.angle_alpha   90.00
_cell.angle_beta   90.00
_cell.angle_gamma   90.00
#
_symmetry.space_group_name_H-M   'P 1'
#
loop_
_entity.id
_entity.type
_entity.pdbx_description
1 polymer ?
#
loop_
_entity_poly.entity_id
_entity_poly.type
_entity_poly.pdbx_seq_one_letter_code
_entity_poly.pdbx_strand_id
1 'polypeptide(L)'
;MARPRKQTYTMEMYLRKIKDGDIDNNADVQRKFVWSNEQINELIVTILTDEYIPPIILGEEDNSQLHIADGGQRSSALNKFRYGNYKITTSIEDSIIPYKKKIKDKNGNIKWEDTTFDIKNKTYEKLPDELRKKFNEYQIETVIHENCDSHKISKYIKRYNNHTSMNTDQKAFTYIDKFARHIRKILDSRFFLDYSDYSEQDKVKGVVERIVIETIMCTNHLDKWKKQPKAICRYLNDNAVMEEFERLAYNLHRLEKIITDDTKDIFNKKDSFIFLTLFDKFTGLGVEDIYFADFLREFKNNIRLVKRNNDGMLFDEIDKDKSTKDKPVIIAKLNMLESLLLEYLHINKNNSEEVSILDFIKENVNQEVENRDIQDYQEDFEILTLDVDNENKLCDKENRLSLLAIIAYGYKEDIRIDNWFLDYFKRNSTYKRNQKENFMHMKKDLDRFIDDEARKSA
;
A
#
# COMPACT_ATOMS: atom_id res chain seq x y z
N MET A 1 0.00 -49.55 -10.72
CA MET A 1 -0.77 -48.62 -9.89
C MET A 1 -1.98 -48.17 -10.67
N ALA A 2 -3.19 -48.35 -10.13
CA ALA A 2 -4.39 -47.83 -10.77
C ALA A 2 -4.37 -46.28 -10.76
N ARG A 3 -4.92 -45.67 -11.82
CA ARG A 3 -5.11 -44.23 -11.86
C ARG A 3 -6.19 -43.85 -10.84
N PRO A 4 -6.07 -42.72 -10.11
CA PRO A 4 -7.11 -42.27 -9.22
C PRO A 4 -8.42 -42.07 -10.00
N ARG A 5 -9.54 -42.48 -9.44
CA ARG A 5 -10.84 -42.17 -10.02
C ARG A 5 -11.34 -40.80 -9.57
N LYS A 6 -12.02 -40.10 -10.44
CA LYS A 6 -12.70 -38.85 -10.13
C LYS A 6 -14.18 -39.12 -9.87
N GLN A 7 -14.70 -38.46 -8.85
CA GLN A 7 -16.12 -38.54 -8.50
C GLN A 7 -16.58 -37.16 -8.00
N THR A 8 -17.77 -36.78 -8.40
CA THR A 8 -18.39 -35.53 -7.98
C THR A 8 -19.57 -35.83 -7.08
N TYR A 9 -19.70 -35.13 -5.98
CA TYR A 9 -20.82 -35.16 -5.06
C TYR A 9 -21.48 -33.80 -4.98
N THR A 10 -22.81 -33.75 -4.75
CA THR A 10 -23.37 -32.49 -4.23
C THR A 10 -22.85 -32.24 -2.82
N MET A 11 -22.78 -30.98 -2.42
CA MET A 11 -22.35 -30.60 -1.07
C MET A 11 -23.16 -31.34 0.00
N GLU A 12 -24.47 -31.43 -0.18
CA GLU A 12 -25.35 -32.16 0.75
C GLU A 12 -24.96 -33.62 0.88
N MET A 13 -24.74 -34.30 -0.25
CA MET A 13 -24.37 -35.72 -0.25
C MET A 13 -22.99 -35.93 0.37
N TYR A 14 -22.02 -35.05 0.04
CA TYR A 14 -20.66 -35.10 0.56
C TYR A 14 -20.63 -34.94 2.09
N LEU A 15 -21.30 -33.90 2.60
CA LEU A 15 -21.33 -33.64 4.05
C LEU A 15 -22.13 -34.70 4.83
N ARG A 16 -23.16 -35.27 4.22
CA ARG A 16 -23.91 -36.42 4.80
C ARG A 16 -22.98 -37.62 4.95
N LYS A 17 -22.21 -37.96 3.91
CA LYS A 17 -21.24 -39.08 3.99
C LYS A 17 -20.19 -38.88 5.09
N ILE A 18 -19.75 -37.65 5.33
CA ILE A 18 -18.87 -37.34 6.47
C ILE A 18 -19.62 -37.55 7.80
N LYS A 19 -20.87 -37.07 7.89
CA LYS A 19 -21.67 -37.20 9.11
C LYS A 19 -21.99 -38.64 9.44
N ASP A 20 -22.26 -39.45 8.42
CA ASP A 20 -22.62 -40.88 8.55
C ASP A 20 -21.36 -41.76 8.75
N GLY A 21 -20.16 -41.21 8.61
CA GLY A 21 -18.91 -41.92 8.80
C GLY A 21 -18.36 -42.62 7.55
N ASP A 22 -19.06 -42.56 6.40
CA ASP A 22 -18.59 -43.13 5.11
C ASP A 22 -17.29 -42.48 4.64
N ILE A 23 -17.10 -41.21 5.00
CA ILE A 23 -15.88 -40.44 4.75
C ILE A 23 -15.31 -40.02 6.11
N ASP A 24 -14.17 -40.57 6.46
CA ASP A 24 -13.47 -40.22 7.68
C ASP A 24 -12.59 -38.95 7.49
N ASN A 25 -12.85 -37.95 8.31
CA ASN A 25 -12.11 -36.70 8.35
C ASN A 25 -11.15 -36.65 9.56
N ASN A 26 -11.01 -37.71 10.32
CA ASN A 26 -10.25 -37.78 11.57
C ASN A 26 -9.08 -38.76 11.51
N ALA A 27 -8.43 -38.95 10.34
CA ALA A 27 -7.25 -39.81 10.27
C ALA A 27 -6.23 -39.39 11.34
N ASP A 28 -5.70 -40.36 12.10
CA ASP A 28 -4.80 -40.16 13.24
C ASP A 28 -3.59 -39.28 12.97
N VAL A 29 -3.22 -39.14 11.70
CA VAL A 29 -2.08 -38.31 11.22
C VAL A 29 -2.50 -36.93 10.74
N GLN A 30 -3.80 -36.57 10.76
CA GLN A 30 -4.24 -35.22 10.37
C GLN A 30 -4.14 -34.23 11.55
N ARG A 31 -3.68 -33.02 11.26
CA ARG A 31 -3.66 -31.93 12.25
C ARG A 31 -5.08 -31.54 12.66
N LYS A 32 -5.25 -31.11 13.92
CA LYS A 32 -6.50 -30.51 14.41
C LYS A 32 -6.97 -29.37 13.51
N PHE A 33 -8.25 -29.05 13.57
CA PHE A 33 -8.82 -27.91 12.85
C PHE A 33 -8.17 -26.60 13.29
N VAL A 34 -7.56 -25.88 12.34
CA VAL A 34 -6.77 -24.67 12.62
C VAL A 34 -7.19 -23.45 11.80
N TRP A 35 -8.17 -23.59 10.92
CA TRP A 35 -8.63 -22.49 10.10
C TRP A 35 -9.21 -21.34 10.93
N SER A 36 -8.85 -20.11 10.56
CA SER A 36 -9.44 -18.89 11.12
C SER A 36 -10.87 -18.70 10.65
N ASN A 37 -11.63 -17.87 11.37
CA ASN A 37 -12.97 -17.50 10.93
C ASN A 37 -12.97 -16.84 9.54
N GLU A 38 -11.95 -16.07 9.21
CA GLU A 38 -11.79 -15.46 7.89
C GLU A 38 -11.72 -16.54 6.78
N GLN A 39 -10.89 -17.58 6.97
CA GLN A 39 -10.77 -18.68 5.99
C GLN A 39 -12.07 -19.46 5.83
N ILE A 40 -12.83 -19.65 6.91
CA ILE A 40 -14.16 -20.29 6.85
C ILE A 40 -15.14 -19.41 6.07
N ASN A 41 -15.17 -18.11 6.37
CA ASN A 41 -16.05 -17.16 5.71
C ASN A 41 -15.78 -17.10 4.19
N GLU A 42 -14.51 -16.96 3.79
CA GLU A 42 -14.10 -16.95 2.38
C GLU A 42 -14.52 -18.23 1.64
N LEU A 43 -14.38 -19.40 2.26
CA LEU A 43 -14.84 -20.63 1.66
C LEU A 43 -16.37 -20.64 1.47
N ILE A 44 -17.13 -20.12 2.44
CA ILE A 44 -18.59 -20.03 2.34
C ILE A 44 -18.98 -19.08 1.21
N VAL A 45 -18.32 -17.94 1.08
CA VAL A 45 -18.54 -17.00 -0.04
C VAL A 45 -18.29 -17.69 -1.37
N THR A 46 -17.10 -18.32 -1.54
CA THR A 46 -16.73 -19.06 -2.75
C THR A 46 -17.83 -20.07 -3.18
N ILE A 47 -18.42 -20.78 -2.23
CA ILE A 47 -19.53 -21.72 -2.50
C ILE A 47 -20.82 -20.97 -2.91
N LEU A 48 -21.17 -19.91 -2.19
CA LEU A 48 -22.39 -19.15 -2.45
C LEU A 48 -22.31 -18.29 -3.72
N THR A 49 -21.11 -17.94 -4.18
CA THR A 49 -20.87 -17.27 -5.47
C THR A 49 -20.67 -18.25 -6.63
N ASP A 50 -20.62 -19.56 -6.34
CA ASP A 50 -20.44 -20.64 -7.32
C ASP A 50 -19.05 -20.65 -7.97
N GLU A 51 -18.05 -20.22 -7.21
CA GLU A 51 -16.65 -20.19 -7.63
C GLU A 51 -15.96 -21.54 -7.37
N TYR A 52 -14.80 -21.74 -7.99
CA TYR A 52 -14.07 -23.00 -7.93
C TYR A 52 -13.37 -23.22 -6.59
N ILE A 53 -13.48 -24.44 -6.06
CA ILE A 53 -12.63 -24.94 -4.97
C ILE A 53 -11.81 -26.15 -5.45
N PRO A 54 -10.55 -26.32 -4.97
CA PRO A 54 -9.73 -27.47 -5.32
C PRO A 54 -10.40 -28.80 -4.89
N PRO A 55 -10.21 -29.90 -5.64
CA PRO A 55 -10.78 -31.20 -5.31
C PRO A 55 -10.36 -31.68 -3.92
N ILE A 56 -11.20 -32.48 -3.29
CA ILE A 56 -10.86 -33.23 -2.09
C ILE A 56 -10.16 -34.52 -2.48
N ILE A 57 -9.02 -34.81 -1.88
CA ILE A 57 -8.28 -36.05 -2.15
C ILE A 57 -8.63 -37.08 -1.09
N LEU A 58 -9.07 -38.23 -1.54
CA LEU A 58 -9.50 -39.36 -0.70
C LEU A 58 -8.62 -40.57 -0.92
N GLY A 59 -8.39 -41.36 0.11
CA GLY A 59 -7.87 -42.72 0.05
C GLY A 59 -8.97 -43.69 0.38
N GLU A 60 -9.18 -44.72 -0.42
CA GLU A 60 -10.17 -45.80 -0.23
C GLU A 60 -9.48 -47.06 0.24
N GLU A 61 -9.88 -47.56 1.41
CA GLU A 61 -9.45 -48.85 1.94
C GLU A 61 -10.19 -50.02 1.27
N ASP A 62 -9.68 -51.22 1.45
CA ASP A 62 -10.30 -52.45 0.88
C ASP A 62 -11.74 -52.69 1.35
N ASN A 63 -12.10 -52.16 2.52
CA ASN A 63 -13.46 -52.20 3.07
C ASN A 63 -14.38 -51.08 2.52
N SER A 64 -13.95 -50.34 1.51
CA SER A 64 -14.61 -49.15 0.93
C SER A 64 -14.74 -47.94 1.86
N GLN A 65 -14.03 -47.94 3.00
CA GLN A 65 -13.94 -46.76 3.86
C GLN A 65 -13.07 -45.69 3.17
N LEU A 66 -13.59 -44.46 3.15
CA LEU A 66 -12.89 -43.31 2.56
C LEU A 66 -12.24 -42.45 3.67
N HIS A 67 -10.99 -42.09 3.46
CA HIS A 67 -10.24 -41.21 4.33
C HIS A 67 -9.78 -39.98 3.60
N ILE A 68 -9.93 -38.78 4.19
CA ILE A 68 -9.51 -37.54 3.57
C ILE A 68 -7.97 -37.42 3.65
N ALA A 69 -7.29 -37.38 2.51
CA ALA A 69 -5.86 -37.16 2.42
C ALA A 69 -5.51 -35.66 2.24
N ASP A 70 -6.32 -34.90 1.49
CA ASP A 70 -6.26 -33.44 1.41
C ASP A 70 -7.66 -32.84 1.35
N GLY A 71 -7.82 -31.64 1.89
CA GLY A 71 -9.08 -30.92 2.00
C GLY A 71 -9.78 -31.07 3.35
N GLY A 72 -9.15 -31.69 4.34
CA GLY A 72 -9.73 -31.91 5.68
C GLY A 72 -10.17 -30.61 6.39
N GLN A 73 -9.41 -29.53 6.27
CA GLN A 73 -9.80 -28.24 6.84
C GLN A 73 -11.04 -27.65 6.13
N ARG A 74 -11.09 -27.74 4.80
CA ARG A 74 -12.27 -27.34 3.99
C ARG A 74 -13.51 -28.15 4.39
N SER A 75 -13.38 -29.45 4.45
CA SER A 75 -14.46 -30.35 4.85
C SER A 75 -14.98 -30.06 6.26
N SER A 76 -14.07 -29.84 7.21
CA SER A 76 -14.42 -29.45 8.59
C SER A 76 -15.13 -28.11 8.65
N ALA A 77 -14.67 -27.10 7.88
CA ALA A 77 -15.28 -25.77 7.81
C ALA A 77 -16.72 -25.85 7.27
N LEU A 78 -16.92 -26.58 6.17
CA LEU A 78 -18.23 -26.79 5.54
C LEU A 78 -19.21 -27.57 6.46
N ASN A 79 -18.71 -28.62 7.11
CA ASN A 79 -19.49 -29.38 8.10
C ASN A 79 -19.90 -28.52 9.30
N LYS A 80 -18.97 -27.69 9.81
CA LYS A 80 -19.23 -26.75 10.90
C LYS A 80 -20.27 -25.71 10.51
N PHE A 81 -20.24 -25.20 9.28
CA PHE A 81 -21.25 -24.26 8.78
C PHE A 81 -22.62 -24.94 8.63
N ARG A 82 -22.65 -26.12 8.01
CA ARG A 82 -23.93 -26.84 7.71
C ARG A 82 -24.60 -27.39 8.96
N TYR A 83 -23.84 -27.99 9.89
CA TYR A 83 -24.41 -28.74 11.02
C TYR A 83 -23.97 -28.19 12.40
N GLY A 84 -22.91 -27.40 12.47
CA GLY A 84 -22.30 -26.91 13.72
C GLY A 84 -22.75 -25.52 14.15
N ASN A 85 -23.82 -24.97 13.59
CA ASN A 85 -24.33 -23.62 13.89
C ASN A 85 -23.27 -22.51 13.77
N TYR A 86 -22.27 -22.68 12.91
CA TYR A 86 -21.27 -21.65 12.68
C TYR A 86 -21.94 -20.35 12.18
N LYS A 87 -21.60 -19.26 12.84
CA LYS A 87 -22.07 -17.92 12.50
C LYS A 87 -20.99 -17.19 11.72
N ILE A 88 -21.28 -16.80 10.50
CA ILE A 88 -20.38 -15.99 9.66
C ILE A 88 -20.04 -14.71 10.42
N THR A 89 -18.75 -14.39 10.54
CA THR A 89 -18.31 -13.22 11.30
C THR A 89 -18.44 -11.93 10.47
N THR A 90 -18.22 -10.78 11.10
CA THR A 90 -18.25 -9.48 10.42
C THR A 90 -16.98 -9.20 9.62
N SER A 91 -15.90 -9.95 9.87
CA SER A 91 -14.62 -9.87 9.12
C SER A 91 -14.72 -10.62 7.80
N ILE A 92 -15.53 -10.12 6.88
CA ILE A 92 -15.77 -10.69 5.56
C ILE A 92 -15.83 -9.53 4.55
N GLU A 93 -15.12 -9.67 3.43
CA GLU A 93 -15.06 -8.63 2.39
C GLU A 93 -16.33 -8.64 1.54
N ASP A 94 -16.65 -9.78 0.95
CA ASP A 94 -17.75 -9.95 0.01
C ASP A 94 -18.98 -10.55 0.72
N SER A 95 -19.57 -9.79 1.64
CA SER A 95 -20.71 -10.28 2.42
C SER A 95 -22.05 -10.26 1.70
N ILE A 96 -22.14 -9.48 0.62
CA ILE A 96 -23.39 -9.28 -0.14
C ILE A 96 -23.42 -10.26 -1.31
N ILE A 97 -24.19 -11.34 -1.14
CA ILE A 97 -24.27 -12.40 -2.14
C ILE A 97 -25.44 -12.13 -3.10
N PRO A 98 -25.18 -12.00 -4.40
CA PRO A 98 -26.24 -11.89 -5.40
C PRO A 98 -26.91 -13.26 -5.63
N TYR A 99 -28.23 -13.28 -5.72
CA TYR A 99 -28.99 -14.48 -6.03
C TYR A 99 -30.32 -14.15 -6.71
N LYS A 100 -30.96 -15.15 -7.29
CA LYS A 100 -32.32 -15.06 -7.87
C LYS A 100 -33.35 -15.56 -6.88
N LYS A 101 -34.24 -14.69 -6.45
CA LYS A 101 -35.35 -15.01 -5.56
C LYS A 101 -36.56 -15.43 -6.36
N LYS A 102 -37.16 -16.52 -5.94
CA LYS A 102 -38.42 -17.01 -6.52
C LYS A 102 -39.61 -16.23 -5.96
N ILE A 103 -40.34 -15.54 -6.81
CA ILE A 103 -41.55 -14.82 -6.43
C ILE A 103 -42.75 -15.35 -7.25
N LYS A 104 -43.97 -15.16 -6.71
CA LYS A 104 -45.20 -15.40 -7.46
C LYS A 104 -45.76 -14.04 -7.87
N ASP A 105 -46.12 -13.89 -9.14
CA ASP A 105 -46.84 -12.72 -9.62
C ASP A 105 -48.30 -12.73 -9.16
N LYS A 106 -49.05 -11.67 -9.46
CA LYS A 106 -50.47 -11.54 -9.10
C LYS A 106 -51.35 -12.62 -9.70
N ASN A 107 -50.90 -13.32 -10.73
CA ASN A 107 -51.60 -14.40 -11.43
C ASN A 107 -51.15 -15.78 -10.97
N GLY A 108 -50.26 -15.87 -9.96
CA GLY A 108 -49.72 -17.11 -9.45
C GLY A 108 -48.56 -17.70 -10.25
N ASN A 109 -48.10 -17.02 -11.32
CA ASN A 109 -46.95 -17.45 -12.12
C ASN A 109 -45.64 -17.22 -11.38
N ILE A 110 -44.72 -18.16 -11.56
CA ILE A 110 -43.38 -18.06 -10.96
C ILE A 110 -42.52 -17.09 -11.77
N LYS A 111 -41.95 -16.10 -11.10
CA LYS A 111 -40.92 -15.21 -11.62
C LYS A 111 -39.67 -15.27 -10.76
N TRP A 112 -38.52 -15.03 -11.38
CA TRP A 112 -37.24 -14.92 -10.70
C TRP A 112 -36.79 -13.45 -10.72
N GLU A 113 -36.44 -12.92 -9.54
CA GLU A 113 -36.01 -11.55 -9.35
C GLU A 113 -34.56 -11.55 -8.85
N ASP A 114 -33.72 -10.75 -9.49
CA ASP A 114 -32.35 -10.55 -9.04
C ASP A 114 -32.34 -9.73 -7.75
N THR A 115 -31.68 -10.24 -6.74
CA THR A 115 -31.59 -9.62 -5.42
C THR A 115 -30.28 -9.97 -4.74
N THR A 116 -30.02 -9.37 -3.60
CA THR A 116 -28.81 -9.62 -2.80
C THR A 116 -29.17 -9.98 -1.37
N PHE A 117 -28.25 -10.66 -0.68
CA PHE A 117 -28.42 -11.00 0.73
C PHE A 117 -27.10 -10.81 1.48
N ASP A 118 -27.11 -10.04 2.58
CA ASP A 118 -25.96 -9.87 3.45
C ASP A 118 -25.85 -11.07 4.42
N ILE A 119 -24.80 -11.85 4.24
CA ILE A 119 -24.50 -13.06 5.02
C ILE A 119 -23.81 -12.78 6.36
N LYS A 120 -23.42 -11.52 6.67
CA LYS A 120 -22.82 -11.16 7.96
C LYS A 120 -23.71 -11.59 9.12
N ASN A 121 -23.09 -12.20 10.11
CA ASN A 121 -23.78 -12.69 11.31
C ASN A 121 -24.91 -13.73 11.04
N LYS A 122 -24.92 -14.35 9.87
CA LYS A 122 -25.89 -15.42 9.56
C LYS A 122 -25.29 -16.81 9.79
N THR A 123 -26.15 -17.72 10.18
CA THR A 123 -25.88 -19.17 10.17
C THR A 123 -26.50 -19.76 8.92
N TYR A 124 -26.16 -21.00 8.59
CA TYR A 124 -26.76 -21.72 7.46
C TYR A 124 -28.29 -21.66 7.47
N GLU A 125 -28.95 -21.90 8.62
CA GLU A 125 -30.39 -21.89 8.77
C GLU A 125 -31.04 -20.50 8.53
N LYS A 126 -30.26 -19.42 8.64
CA LYS A 126 -30.72 -18.05 8.39
C LYS A 126 -30.54 -17.58 6.96
N LEU A 127 -29.96 -18.41 6.10
CA LEU A 127 -29.88 -18.11 4.67
C LEU A 127 -31.25 -18.25 4.02
N PRO A 128 -31.58 -17.45 2.98
CA PRO A 128 -32.73 -17.71 2.10
C PRO A 128 -32.72 -19.12 1.52
N ASP A 129 -33.89 -19.65 1.23
CA ASP A 129 -34.04 -21.02 0.70
C ASP A 129 -33.24 -21.23 -0.58
N GLU A 130 -33.20 -20.24 -1.45
CA GLU A 130 -32.47 -20.31 -2.71
C GLU A 130 -30.94 -20.38 -2.47
N LEU A 131 -30.42 -19.66 -1.49
CA LEU A 131 -28.99 -19.74 -1.12
C LEU A 131 -28.66 -21.04 -0.39
N ARG A 132 -29.55 -21.54 0.46
CA ARG A 132 -29.38 -22.88 1.05
C ARG A 132 -29.40 -23.99 -0.02
N LYS A 133 -30.30 -23.85 -1.01
CA LYS A 133 -30.36 -24.77 -2.15
C LYS A 133 -29.07 -24.69 -2.96
N LYS A 134 -28.57 -23.47 -3.27
CA LYS A 134 -27.32 -23.26 -3.99
C LYS A 134 -26.14 -23.90 -3.25
N PHE A 135 -26.04 -23.71 -1.94
CA PHE A 135 -25.03 -24.37 -1.11
C PHE A 135 -25.10 -25.88 -1.18
N ASN A 136 -26.30 -26.47 -1.04
CA ASN A 136 -26.51 -27.91 -1.03
C ASN A 136 -26.22 -28.56 -2.39
N GLU A 137 -26.52 -27.88 -3.49
CA GLU A 137 -26.34 -28.35 -4.87
C GLU A 137 -24.92 -28.10 -5.41
N TYR A 138 -24.11 -27.31 -4.72
CA TYR A 138 -22.72 -27.06 -5.13
C TYR A 138 -21.98 -28.39 -5.34
N GLN A 139 -21.23 -28.48 -6.45
CA GLN A 139 -20.54 -29.70 -6.83
C GLN A 139 -19.15 -29.79 -6.21
N ILE A 140 -18.91 -30.75 -5.34
CA ILE A 140 -17.62 -31.09 -4.77
C ILE A 140 -16.95 -32.14 -5.63
N GLU A 141 -15.82 -31.77 -6.26
CA GLU A 141 -14.97 -32.73 -6.96
C GLU A 141 -14.12 -33.51 -5.95
N THR A 142 -14.06 -34.84 -6.12
CA THR A 142 -13.18 -35.72 -5.35
C THR A 142 -12.28 -36.53 -6.25
N VAL A 143 -11.05 -36.78 -5.78
CA VAL A 143 -10.05 -37.66 -6.43
C VAL A 143 -9.76 -38.78 -5.46
N ILE A 144 -10.12 -40.01 -5.82
CA ILE A 144 -10.08 -41.17 -4.94
C ILE A 144 -8.96 -42.11 -5.37
N HIS A 145 -8.00 -42.32 -4.47
CA HIS A 145 -6.95 -43.32 -4.60
C HIS A 145 -7.46 -44.64 -4.03
N GLU A 146 -7.62 -45.68 -4.85
CA GLU A 146 -8.12 -47.00 -4.46
C GLU A 146 -7.01 -47.87 -3.85
N ASN A 147 -7.40 -48.89 -3.10
CA ASN A 147 -6.53 -49.89 -2.45
C ASN A 147 -5.44 -49.21 -1.57
N CYS A 148 -5.90 -48.37 -0.66
CA CYS A 148 -5.04 -47.67 0.28
C CYS A 148 -5.10 -48.33 1.64
N ASP A 149 -3.93 -48.72 2.17
CA ASP A 149 -3.77 -49.01 3.61
C ASP A 149 -3.47 -47.70 4.37
N SER A 150 -3.47 -47.73 5.68
CA SER A 150 -3.17 -46.57 6.56
C SER A 150 -1.81 -45.95 6.27
N HIS A 151 -0.80 -46.73 5.88
CA HIS A 151 0.52 -46.24 5.51
C HIS A 151 0.49 -45.42 4.21
N LYS A 152 -0.23 -45.89 3.23
CA LYS A 152 -0.42 -45.19 1.94
C LYS A 152 -1.22 -43.89 2.12
N ILE A 153 -2.25 -43.92 2.95
CA ILE A 153 -3.05 -42.72 3.31
C ILE A 153 -2.14 -41.69 3.99
N SER A 154 -1.36 -42.09 4.98
CA SER A 154 -0.37 -41.22 5.65
C SER A 154 0.65 -40.63 4.67
N LYS A 155 1.12 -41.42 3.71
CA LYS A 155 2.02 -40.95 2.64
C LYS A 155 1.37 -39.94 1.74
N TYR A 156 0.10 -40.10 1.38
CA TYR A 156 -0.64 -39.11 0.60
C TYR A 156 -0.92 -37.85 1.38
N ILE A 157 -1.34 -37.93 2.65
CA ILE A 157 -1.47 -36.77 3.54
C ILE A 157 -0.18 -35.96 3.55
N LYS A 158 0.97 -36.60 3.77
CA LYS A 158 2.27 -35.93 3.76
C LYS A 158 2.56 -35.27 2.42
N ARG A 159 2.30 -35.97 1.30
CA ARG A 159 2.61 -35.46 -0.06
C ARG A 159 1.74 -34.29 -0.44
N TYR A 160 0.43 -34.36 -0.21
CA TYR A 160 -0.53 -33.32 -0.61
C TYR A 160 -0.53 -32.11 0.34
N ASN A 161 -0.15 -32.27 1.60
CA ASN A 161 -0.04 -31.17 2.55
C ASN A 161 1.37 -30.55 2.61
N ASN A 162 2.31 -31.01 1.80
CA ASN A 162 3.66 -30.45 1.72
C ASN A 162 3.70 -29.23 0.78
N HIS A 163 2.83 -28.25 1.02
CA HIS A 163 2.77 -26.99 0.27
C HIS A 163 3.47 -25.90 1.06
N THR A 164 4.26 -25.08 0.36
CA THR A 164 4.74 -23.81 0.92
C THR A 164 3.59 -22.82 0.89
N SER A 165 2.98 -22.57 2.04
CA SER A 165 1.92 -21.57 2.14
C SER A 165 2.50 -20.17 2.00
N MET A 166 1.76 -19.26 1.34
CA MET A 166 2.09 -17.83 1.35
C MET A 166 2.21 -17.34 2.80
N ASN A 167 3.27 -16.59 3.09
CA ASN A 167 3.45 -15.93 4.38
C ASN A 167 2.53 -14.68 4.49
N THR A 168 2.59 -13.99 5.64
CA THR A 168 1.73 -12.83 5.92
C THR A 168 1.97 -11.70 4.92
N ASP A 169 3.22 -11.41 4.56
CA ASP A 169 3.56 -10.34 3.62
C ASP A 169 3.08 -10.69 2.20
N GLN A 170 3.38 -11.90 1.71
CA GLN A 170 2.89 -12.37 0.40
C GLN A 170 1.35 -12.33 0.29
N LYS A 171 0.63 -12.71 1.36
CA LYS A 171 -0.84 -12.60 1.38
C LYS A 171 -1.30 -11.14 1.35
N ALA A 172 -0.58 -10.23 2.02
CA ALA A 172 -0.93 -8.82 2.02
C ALA A 172 -0.90 -8.22 0.60
N PHE A 173 0.04 -8.65 -0.25
CA PHE A 173 0.17 -8.14 -1.62
C PHE A 173 -0.98 -8.51 -2.56
N THR A 174 -1.80 -9.51 -2.22
CA THR A 174 -3.02 -9.80 -2.98
C THR A 174 -4.08 -8.70 -2.87
N TYR A 175 -3.92 -7.73 -1.95
CA TYR A 175 -4.83 -6.61 -1.71
C TYR A 175 -4.40 -5.28 -2.31
N ILE A 176 -3.36 -5.26 -3.17
CA ILE A 176 -2.86 -4.05 -3.84
C ILE A 176 -2.70 -4.27 -5.35
N ASP A 177 -3.70 -4.85 -5.97
CA ASP A 177 -3.71 -5.26 -7.36
C ASP A 177 -3.56 -4.09 -8.35
N LYS A 178 -4.15 -2.92 -8.07
CA LYS A 178 -4.03 -1.71 -8.90
C LYS A 178 -2.58 -1.31 -9.16
N PHE A 179 -1.72 -1.46 -8.18
CA PHE A 179 -0.32 -1.02 -8.24
C PHE A 179 0.69 -2.17 -8.37
N ALA A 180 0.23 -3.42 -8.45
CA ALA A 180 1.09 -4.60 -8.48
C ALA A 180 2.18 -4.54 -9.56
N ARG A 181 1.86 -4.02 -10.75
CA ARG A 181 2.82 -3.85 -11.85
C ARG A 181 3.91 -2.81 -11.54
N HIS A 182 3.54 -1.71 -10.86
CA HIS A 182 4.47 -0.63 -10.49
C HIS A 182 5.39 -1.08 -9.36
N ILE A 183 4.83 -1.75 -8.35
CA ILE A 183 5.62 -2.36 -7.27
C ILE A 183 6.64 -3.33 -7.88
N ARG A 184 6.24 -4.21 -8.80
CA ARG A 184 7.17 -5.15 -9.45
C ARG A 184 8.32 -4.44 -10.18
N LYS A 185 8.03 -3.37 -10.93
CA LYS A 185 9.08 -2.57 -11.56
C LYS A 185 10.05 -1.93 -10.57
N ILE A 186 9.54 -1.49 -9.41
CA ILE A 186 10.36 -0.94 -8.34
C ILE A 186 11.27 -2.01 -7.75
N LEU A 187 10.76 -3.23 -7.54
CA LEU A 187 11.55 -4.37 -7.04
C LEU A 187 12.69 -4.78 -7.98
N ASP A 188 12.49 -4.64 -9.28
CA ASP A 188 13.49 -4.92 -10.32
C ASP A 188 14.53 -3.79 -10.46
N SER A 189 14.44 -2.71 -9.65
CA SER A 189 15.43 -1.62 -9.66
C SER A 189 16.79 -2.12 -9.16
N ARG A 190 17.87 -1.55 -9.72
CA ARG A 190 19.24 -1.85 -9.28
C ARG A 190 19.45 -1.51 -7.81
N PHE A 191 18.71 -0.52 -7.28
CA PHE A 191 18.77 -0.21 -5.85
C PHE A 191 18.47 -1.44 -4.99
N PHE A 192 17.37 -2.15 -5.22
CA PHE A 192 17.02 -3.34 -4.46
C PHE A 192 17.82 -4.59 -4.82
N LEU A 193 18.42 -4.62 -6.02
CA LEU A 193 19.25 -5.75 -6.45
C LEU A 193 20.67 -5.66 -5.89
N ASP A 194 21.30 -4.47 -5.96
CA ASP A 194 22.74 -4.29 -5.79
C ASP A 194 23.10 -3.35 -4.61
N TYR A 195 22.25 -2.39 -4.27
CA TYR A 195 22.57 -1.27 -3.36
C TYR A 195 21.79 -1.28 -2.04
N SER A 196 21.29 -2.43 -1.64
CA SER A 196 20.57 -2.63 -0.38
C SER A 196 20.96 -3.95 0.29
N ASP A 197 20.68 -4.07 1.60
CA ASP A 197 21.05 -5.25 2.40
C ASP A 197 19.87 -6.20 2.58
N TYR A 198 19.41 -6.82 1.47
CA TYR A 198 18.37 -7.84 1.49
C TYR A 198 18.90 -9.17 0.98
N SER A 199 18.70 -10.23 1.79
CA SER A 199 19.00 -11.59 1.36
C SER A 199 18.01 -12.07 0.30
N GLU A 200 18.40 -13.09 -0.49
CA GLU A 200 17.48 -13.74 -1.42
C GLU A 200 16.23 -14.30 -0.72
N GLN A 201 16.37 -14.74 0.55
CA GLN A 201 15.23 -15.17 1.33
C GLN A 201 14.28 -14.03 1.69
N ASP A 202 14.80 -12.82 1.95
CA ASP A 202 13.97 -11.64 2.22
C ASP A 202 13.18 -11.26 0.96
N LYS A 203 13.81 -11.29 -0.22
CA LYS A 203 13.14 -11.05 -1.51
C LYS A 203 12.02 -12.08 -1.76
N VAL A 204 12.31 -13.38 -1.61
CA VAL A 204 11.30 -14.44 -1.79
C VAL A 204 10.15 -14.33 -0.78
N LYS A 205 10.40 -13.86 0.43
CA LYS A 205 9.38 -13.71 1.49
C LYS A 205 8.52 -12.44 1.37
N GLY A 206 8.77 -11.57 0.40
CA GLY A 206 8.00 -10.35 0.20
C GLY A 206 8.40 -9.20 1.14
N VAL A 207 9.61 -9.26 1.73
CA VAL A 207 10.11 -8.21 2.61
C VAL A 207 10.36 -6.92 1.86
N VAL A 208 10.87 -7.00 0.61
CA VAL A 208 11.18 -5.83 -0.20
C VAL A 208 9.90 -5.14 -0.67
N GLU A 209 8.90 -5.93 -1.08
CA GLU A 209 7.55 -5.42 -1.37
C GLU A 209 6.98 -4.65 -0.18
N ARG A 210 7.15 -5.21 1.02
CA ARG A 210 6.72 -4.55 2.25
C ARG A 210 7.42 -3.21 2.45
N ILE A 211 8.72 -3.11 2.21
CA ILE A 211 9.45 -1.84 2.27
C ILE A 211 8.90 -0.83 1.28
N VAL A 212 8.56 -1.24 0.06
CA VAL A 212 7.95 -0.35 -0.96
C VAL A 212 6.65 0.25 -0.45
N ILE A 213 5.70 -0.59 0.01
CA ILE A 213 4.41 -0.09 0.49
C ILE A 213 4.53 0.73 1.79
N GLU A 214 5.44 0.35 2.69
CA GLU A 214 5.73 1.12 3.91
C GLU A 214 6.34 2.48 3.56
N THR A 215 7.20 2.56 2.55
CA THR A 215 7.76 3.84 2.07
C THR A 215 6.67 4.74 1.49
N ILE A 216 5.82 4.24 0.59
CA ILE A 216 4.71 5.02 0.02
C ILE A 216 3.78 5.51 1.15
N MET A 217 3.43 4.61 2.09
CA MET A 217 2.58 4.97 3.22
C MET A 217 3.22 6.01 4.15
N CYS A 218 4.52 5.90 4.39
CA CYS A 218 5.25 6.81 5.27
C CYS A 218 5.45 8.19 4.62
N THR A 219 5.74 8.22 3.31
CA THR A 219 6.03 9.45 2.58
C THR A 219 4.75 10.26 2.31
N ASN A 220 3.65 9.60 1.91
CA ASN A 220 2.47 10.31 1.40
C ASN A 220 1.25 10.24 2.34
N HIS A 221 1.19 9.23 3.21
CA HIS A 221 -0.02 8.92 4.00
C HIS A 221 0.30 8.65 5.49
N LEU A 222 1.34 9.27 6.05
CA LEU A 222 1.80 9.01 7.41
C LEU A 222 0.71 9.25 8.48
N ASP A 223 -0.18 10.22 8.26
CA ASP A 223 -1.33 10.50 9.13
C ASP A 223 -2.28 9.30 9.24
N LYS A 224 -2.40 8.51 8.18
CA LYS A 224 -3.22 7.30 8.07
C LYS A 224 -2.45 6.00 8.28
N TRP A 225 -1.24 6.08 8.81
CA TRP A 225 -0.37 4.91 9.01
C TRP A 225 -1.10 3.69 9.57
N LYS A 226 -0.83 2.55 8.97
CA LYS A 226 -1.32 1.22 9.40
C LYS A 226 -0.12 0.35 9.75
N LYS A 227 -0.22 -0.43 10.84
CA LYS A 227 0.88 -1.32 11.29
C LYS A 227 0.94 -2.63 10.51
N GLN A 228 -0.21 -3.14 10.09
CA GLN A 228 -0.31 -4.45 9.44
C GLN A 228 -0.19 -4.33 7.92
N PRO A 229 0.66 -5.14 7.25
CA PRO A 229 0.87 -5.07 5.80
C PRO A 229 -0.43 -5.17 4.99
N LYS A 230 -1.35 -6.06 5.37
CA LYS A 230 -2.67 -6.19 4.73
C LYS A 230 -3.46 -4.88 4.79
N ALA A 231 -3.46 -4.20 5.94
CA ALA A 231 -4.17 -2.94 6.12
C ALA A 231 -3.51 -1.78 5.33
N ILE A 232 -2.17 -1.79 5.18
CA ILE A 232 -1.44 -0.86 4.32
C ILE A 232 -1.84 -1.10 2.86
N CYS A 233 -1.77 -2.35 2.37
CA CYS A 233 -2.08 -2.68 0.99
C CYS A 233 -3.50 -2.27 0.60
N ARG A 234 -4.50 -2.57 1.43
CA ARG A 234 -5.89 -2.15 1.20
C ARG A 234 -6.03 -0.63 1.13
N TYR A 235 -5.47 0.06 2.13
CA TYR A 235 -5.53 1.51 2.17
C TYR A 235 -4.90 2.14 0.92
N LEU A 236 -3.70 1.70 0.53
CA LEU A 236 -3.01 2.22 -0.64
C LEU A 236 -3.73 1.86 -1.95
N ASN A 237 -4.34 0.67 -2.04
CA ASN A 237 -5.13 0.28 -3.22
C ASN A 237 -6.29 1.24 -3.49
N ASP A 238 -6.88 1.81 -2.43
CA ASP A 238 -8.03 2.71 -2.52
C ASP A 238 -7.63 4.19 -2.60
N ASN A 239 -6.50 4.59 -2.01
CA ASN A 239 -6.17 6.01 -1.78
C ASN A 239 -4.88 6.49 -2.44
N ALA A 240 -3.95 5.60 -2.79
CA ALA A 240 -2.70 5.99 -3.45
C ALA A 240 -2.92 6.36 -4.92
N VAL A 241 -2.01 7.15 -5.48
CA VAL A 241 -1.97 7.52 -6.90
C VAL A 241 -0.67 7.01 -7.54
N MET A 242 -0.68 6.91 -8.86
CA MET A 242 0.43 6.35 -9.65
C MET A 242 1.73 7.13 -9.46
N GLU A 243 1.62 8.43 -9.39
CA GLU A 243 2.72 9.38 -9.26
C GLU A 243 3.56 9.15 -7.99
N GLU A 244 2.97 8.61 -6.94
CA GLU A 244 3.68 8.26 -5.70
C GLU A 244 4.67 7.11 -5.93
N PHE A 245 4.27 6.10 -6.69
CA PHE A 245 5.14 4.98 -7.07
C PHE A 245 6.21 5.40 -8.08
N GLU A 246 5.87 6.25 -9.04
CA GLU A 246 6.81 6.79 -10.01
C GLU A 246 7.86 7.68 -9.32
N ARG A 247 7.46 8.50 -8.35
CA ARG A 247 8.38 9.31 -7.54
C ARG A 247 9.33 8.44 -6.74
N LEU A 248 8.82 7.38 -6.10
CA LEU A 248 9.69 6.43 -5.40
C LEU A 248 10.69 5.78 -6.38
N ALA A 249 10.23 5.30 -7.53
CA ALA A 249 11.11 4.70 -8.53
C ALA A 249 12.20 5.68 -9.00
N TYR A 250 11.84 6.94 -9.22
CA TYR A 250 12.80 7.99 -9.57
C TYR A 250 13.81 8.26 -8.45
N ASN A 251 13.37 8.31 -7.20
CA ASN A 251 14.23 8.49 -6.04
C ASN A 251 15.19 7.31 -5.86
N LEU A 252 14.75 6.08 -6.08
CA LEU A 252 15.61 4.91 -6.05
C LEU A 252 16.68 4.97 -7.16
N HIS A 253 16.32 5.42 -8.36
CA HIS A 253 17.28 5.62 -9.45
C HIS A 253 18.34 6.72 -9.14
N ARG A 254 18.00 7.73 -8.33
CA ARG A 254 18.97 8.70 -7.82
C ARG A 254 19.89 8.09 -6.77
N LEU A 255 19.30 7.34 -5.81
CA LEU A 255 20.04 6.68 -4.74
C LEU A 255 21.05 5.66 -5.27
N GLU A 256 20.71 4.86 -6.29
CA GLU A 256 21.64 3.87 -6.87
C GLU A 256 22.93 4.47 -7.44
N LYS A 257 22.96 5.79 -7.70
CA LYS A 257 24.14 6.50 -8.19
C LYS A 257 25.08 6.96 -7.08
N ILE A 258 24.60 7.03 -5.85
CA ILE A 258 25.31 7.61 -4.72
C ILE A 258 25.57 6.62 -3.58
N ILE A 259 24.80 5.53 -3.49
CA ILE A 259 24.99 4.50 -2.47
C ILE A 259 26.19 3.62 -2.84
N THR A 260 27.00 3.35 -1.84
CA THR A 260 28.23 2.56 -1.94
C THR A 260 28.20 1.39 -0.95
N ASP A 261 29.14 0.44 -1.07
CA ASP A 261 29.18 -0.77 -0.22
C ASP A 261 29.28 -0.46 1.28
N ASP A 262 29.84 0.69 1.65
CA ASP A 262 29.95 1.13 3.04
C ASP A 262 28.66 1.70 3.63
N THR A 263 27.66 2.05 2.81
CA THR A 263 26.38 2.61 3.26
C THR A 263 25.15 1.77 2.94
N LYS A 264 25.27 0.75 2.09
CA LYS A 264 24.14 -0.09 1.66
C LYS A 264 23.40 -0.81 2.81
N ASP A 265 24.09 -1.15 3.91
CA ASP A 265 23.53 -1.81 5.09
C ASP A 265 22.57 -0.91 5.91
N ILE A 266 22.56 0.40 5.65
CA ILE A 266 21.55 1.32 6.17
C ILE A 266 20.16 0.93 5.62
N PHE A 267 20.13 0.47 4.35
CA PHE A 267 18.92 0.04 3.65
C PHE A 267 18.63 -1.44 3.92
N ASN A 268 18.21 -1.75 5.13
CA ASN A 268 17.86 -3.07 5.64
C ASN A 268 16.36 -3.20 5.91
N LYS A 269 15.89 -4.39 6.26
CA LYS A 269 14.46 -4.67 6.49
C LYS A 269 13.81 -3.92 7.66
N LYS A 270 14.59 -3.31 8.55
CA LYS A 270 14.09 -2.60 9.73
C LYS A 270 13.77 -1.15 9.40
N ASP A 271 14.74 -0.43 8.83
CA ASP A 271 14.75 1.04 8.78
C ASP A 271 14.71 1.62 7.35
N SER A 272 14.83 0.79 6.29
CA SER A 272 14.88 1.29 4.89
C SER A 272 13.79 2.28 4.56
N PHE A 273 12.53 1.98 4.90
CA PHE A 273 11.41 2.85 4.56
C PHE A 273 11.53 4.24 5.22
N ILE A 274 12.18 4.34 6.39
CA ILE A 274 12.49 5.60 7.06
C ILE A 274 13.51 6.40 6.25
N PHE A 275 14.61 5.76 5.83
CA PHE A 275 15.66 6.43 5.05
C PHE A 275 15.21 6.79 3.64
N LEU A 276 14.36 5.97 3.00
CA LEU A 276 13.75 6.28 1.71
C LEU A 276 12.79 7.47 1.82
N THR A 277 12.02 7.56 2.91
CA THR A 277 11.17 8.72 3.20
C THR A 277 12.02 9.97 3.48
N LEU A 278 13.14 9.83 4.20
CA LEU A 278 14.07 10.93 4.43
C LEU A 278 14.68 11.44 3.11
N PHE A 279 15.04 10.52 2.20
CA PHE A 279 15.56 10.92 0.89
C PHE A 279 14.51 11.66 0.06
N ASP A 280 13.25 11.24 0.10
CA ASP A 280 12.17 11.98 -0.57
C ASP A 280 12.08 13.43 -0.06
N LYS A 281 12.17 13.65 1.26
CA LYS A 281 12.23 15.00 1.84
C LYS A 281 13.50 15.75 1.43
N PHE A 282 14.67 15.08 1.42
CA PHE A 282 15.94 15.68 0.98
C PHE A 282 15.85 16.17 -0.46
N THR A 283 15.18 15.46 -1.35
CA THR A 283 15.04 15.90 -2.75
C THR A 283 14.33 17.25 -2.90
N GLY A 284 13.48 17.61 -1.92
CA GLY A 284 12.81 18.91 -1.85
C GLY A 284 13.72 20.07 -1.42
N LEU A 285 14.92 19.79 -0.89
CA LEU A 285 15.86 20.84 -0.46
C LEU A 285 16.67 21.44 -1.62
N GLY A 286 16.64 20.85 -2.82
CA GLY A 286 17.37 21.33 -3.98
C GLY A 286 18.90 21.17 -3.88
N VAL A 287 19.38 20.32 -2.97
CA VAL A 287 20.80 20.03 -2.73
C VAL A 287 21.23 18.83 -3.58
N GLU A 288 22.50 18.79 -4.01
CA GLU A 288 23.05 17.67 -4.79
C GLU A 288 23.04 16.36 -4.00
N ASP A 289 22.69 15.25 -4.65
CA ASP A 289 22.51 13.92 -4.03
C ASP A 289 23.76 13.43 -3.28
N ILE A 290 24.95 13.87 -3.67
CA ILE A 290 26.19 13.46 -3.03
C ILE A 290 26.22 13.83 -1.54
N TYR A 291 25.64 14.97 -1.17
CA TYR A 291 25.55 15.39 0.23
C TYR A 291 24.68 14.47 1.08
N PHE A 292 23.67 13.83 0.48
CA PHE A 292 22.92 12.80 1.18
C PHE A 292 23.75 11.54 1.41
N ALA A 293 24.56 11.14 0.43
CA ALA A 293 25.47 10.01 0.59
C ALA A 293 26.51 10.28 1.70
N ASP A 294 27.06 11.48 1.75
CA ASP A 294 28.01 11.89 2.78
C ASP A 294 27.35 11.94 4.16
N PHE A 295 26.11 12.45 4.24
CA PHE A 295 25.30 12.38 5.47
C PHE A 295 25.07 10.95 5.93
N LEU A 296 24.70 10.01 5.04
CA LEU A 296 24.51 8.61 5.40
C LEU A 296 25.79 7.98 5.98
N ARG A 297 26.94 8.30 5.38
CA ARG A 297 28.26 7.84 5.86
C ARG A 297 28.58 8.39 7.23
N GLU A 298 28.40 9.69 7.42
CA GLU A 298 28.60 10.35 8.71
C GLU A 298 27.60 9.87 9.76
N PHE A 299 26.32 9.72 9.39
CA PHE A 299 25.29 9.15 10.26
C PHE A 299 25.70 7.78 10.77
N LYS A 300 26.09 6.87 9.88
CA LYS A 300 26.47 5.50 10.22
C LYS A 300 27.70 5.45 11.15
N ASN A 301 28.73 6.20 10.83
CA ASN A 301 30.04 6.09 11.51
C ASN A 301 30.12 6.87 12.82
N ASN A 302 29.43 7.99 12.91
CA ASN A 302 29.58 8.93 14.02
C ASN A 302 28.23 9.30 14.64
N ILE A 303 27.31 9.92 13.90
CA ILE A 303 26.12 10.59 14.44
C ILE A 303 25.22 9.60 15.18
N ARG A 304 24.96 8.43 14.61
CA ARG A 304 24.09 7.38 15.15
C ARG A 304 24.50 6.94 16.57
N LEU A 305 25.79 6.98 16.87
CA LEU A 305 26.38 6.48 18.12
C LEU A 305 26.37 7.50 19.25
N VAL A 306 26.31 8.80 18.93
CA VAL A 306 26.52 9.87 19.91
C VAL A 306 25.38 10.90 19.98
N LYS A 307 24.70 11.15 18.88
CA LYS A 307 23.62 12.16 18.86
C LYS A 307 22.33 11.60 19.46
N ARG A 308 21.71 12.41 20.30
CA ARG A 308 20.44 12.09 20.99
C ARG A 308 19.34 13.03 20.48
N ASN A 309 18.12 12.50 20.44
CA ASN A 309 16.93 13.30 20.15
C ASN A 309 16.56 14.19 21.37
N ASN A 310 15.49 14.96 21.26
CA ASN A 310 14.98 15.83 22.32
C ASN A 310 14.58 15.08 23.61
N ASP A 311 14.28 13.78 23.50
CA ASP A 311 13.96 12.90 24.64
C ASP A 311 15.21 12.25 25.24
N GLY A 312 16.40 12.59 24.78
CA GLY A 312 17.69 12.06 25.23
C GLY A 312 18.02 10.66 24.72
N MET A 313 17.33 10.16 23.70
CA MET A 313 17.51 8.82 23.13
C MET A 313 18.38 8.82 21.88
N LEU A 314 19.25 7.84 21.72
CA LEU A 314 19.92 7.52 20.46
C LEU A 314 18.91 6.95 19.45
N PHE A 315 19.24 7.01 18.16
CA PHE A 315 18.36 6.51 17.09
C PHE A 315 17.89 5.07 17.31
N ASP A 316 18.80 4.19 17.75
CA ASP A 316 18.49 2.78 18.00
C ASP A 316 17.76 2.53 19.33
N GLU A 317 17.73 3.53 20.23
CA GLU A 317 17.01 3.45 21.50
C GLU A 317 15.53 3.79 21.36
N ILE A 318 15.15 4.51 20.29
CA ILE A 318 13.76 4.98 20.07
C ILE A 318 12.76 3.80 20.01
N ASP A 319 13.20 2.66 19.48
CA ASP A 319 12.36 1.46 19.34
C ASP A 319 12.78 0.28 20.23
N LYS A 320 13.63 0.52 21.23
CA LYS A 320 14.18 -0.54 22.09
C LYS A 320 13.11 -1.38 22.79
N ASP A 321 12.07 -0.73 23.31
CA ASP A 321 10.96 -1.37 24.05
C ASP A 321 9.62 -1.24 23.30
N LYS A 322 9.65 -0.94 22.00
CA LYS A 322 8.47 -0.68 21.17
C LYS A 322 8.60 -1.37 19.83
N SER A 323 7.51 -1.52 19.11
CA SER A 323 7.59 -1.99 17.74
C SER A 323 8.13 -0.89 16.83
N THR A 324 9.07 -1.24 15.94
CA THR A 324 9.61 -0.35 14.91
C THR A 324 8.54 0.20 13.97
N LYS A 325 7.38 -0.46 13.92
CA LYS A 325 6.22 -0.10 13.06
C LYS A 325 5.12 0.66 13.81
N ASP A 326 5.37 1.08 15.05
CA ASP A 326 4.44 1.96 15.76
C ASP A 326 4.56 3.39 15.24
N LYS A 327 3.44 4.02 14.91
CA LYS A 327 3.42 5.37 14.32
C LYS A 327 4.23 6.40 15.11
N PRO A 328 4.14 6.47 16.45
CA PRO A 328 4.98 7.40 17.24
C PRO A 328 6.48 7.14 17.08
N VAL A 329 6.89 5.86 16.97
CA VAL A 329 8.29 5.48 16.76
C VAL A 329 8.78 5.95 15.39
N ILE A 330 7.97 5.75 14.36
CA ILE A 330 8.28 6.19 12.99
C ILE A 330 8.45 7.71 12.95
N ILE A 331 7.50 8.44 13.53
CA ILE A 331 7.56 9.91 13.61
C ILE A 331 8.82 10.38 14.37
N ALA A 332 9.12 9.77 15.51
CA ALA A 332 10.30 10.13 16.30
C ALA A 332 11.61 9.89 15.53
N LYS A 333 11.73 8.73 14.84
CA LYS A 333 12.90 8.43 14.00
C LYS A 333 13.02 9.39 12.82
N LEU A 334 11.93 9.68 12.11
CA LEU A 334 11.94 10.63 10.99
C LEU A 334 12.31 12.03 11.44
N ASN A 335 11.71 12.54 12.52
CA ASN A 335 12.01 13.87 13.03
C ASN A 335 13.47 13.99 13.49
N MET A 336 14.00 12.95 14.14
CA MET A 336 15.41 12.91 14.52
C MET A 336 16.32 12.96 13.28
N LEU A 337 16.09 12.09 12.29
CA LEU A 337 16.90 12.04 11.08
C LEU A 337 16.81 13.33 10.27
N GLU A 338 15.62 13.91 10.15
CA GLU A 338 15.42 15.19 9.47
C GLU A 338 16.18 16.32 10.17
N SER A 339 16.13 16.40 11.50
CA SER A 339 16.88 17.40 12.27
C SER A 339 18.38 17.20 12.11
N LEU A 340 18.89 15.96 12.16
CA LEU A 340 20.29 15.64 11.97
C LEU A 340 20.78 15.93 10.54
N LEU A 341 19.95 15.65 9.53
CA LEU A 341 20.26 15.97 8.15
C LEU A 341 20.38 17.49 7.94
N LEU A 342 19.40 18.26 8.43
CA LEU A 342 19.44 19.73 8.34
C LEU A 342 20.63 20.33 9.11
N GLU A 343 20.96 19.79 10.31
CA GLU A 343 22.17 20.19 11.07
C GLU A 343 23.44 19.89 10.25
N TYR A 344 23.51 18.73 9.63
CA TYR A 344 24.64 18.30 8.80
C TYR A 344 24.84 19.21 7.57
N LEU A 345 23.73 19.57 6.92
CA LEU A 345 23.72 20.47 5.77
C LEU A 345 23.86 21.95 6.15
N HIS A 346 23.98 22.26 7.44
CA HIS A 346 24.00 23.64 7.97
C HIS A 346 22.74 24.44 7.62
N ILE A 347 21.59 23.76 7.44
CA ILE A 347 20.30 24.37 7.13
C ILE A 347 19.51 24.52 8.44
N ASN A 348 19.28 25.77 8.89
CA ASN A 348 18.48 26.03 10.09
C ASN A 348 16.98 25.80 9.83
N LYS A 349 16.30 25.00 10.66
CA LYS A 349 14.87 24.67 10.53
C LYS A 349 13.95 25.91 10.53
N ASN A 350 14.37 26.99 11.18
CA ASN A 350 13.61 28.25 11.26
C ASN A 350 13.91 29.19 10.09
N ASN A 351 14.95 28.90 9.26
CA ASN A 351 15.37 29.72 8.14
C ASN A 351 15.43 28.96 6.81
N SER A 352 15.06 27.67 6.76
CA SER A 352 15.24 26.87 5.54
C SER A 352 14.34 27.32 4.39
N GLU A 353 13.13 27.80 4.66
CA GLU A 353 12.31 28.45 3.63
C GLU A 353 12.85 29.82 3.26
N GLU A 354 13.30 30.62 4.22
CA GLU A 354 13.79 31.99 3.99
C GLU A 354 15.14 32.01 3.29
N VAL A 355 16.09 31.14 3.68
CA VAL A 355 17.41 31.06 3.03
C VAL A 355 17.28 30.55 1.59
N SER A 356 16.45 29.55 1.34
CA SER A 356 16.23 29.05 -0.03
C SER A 356 15.46 30.05 -0.90
N ILE A 357 14.55 30.85 -0.33
CA ILE A 357 13.81 31.93 -1.01
C ILE A 357 14.78 33.04 -1.37
N LEU A 358 15.58 33.51 -0.41
CA LEU A 358 16.55 34.60 -0.60
C LEU A 358 17.58 34.22 -1.67
N ASP A 359 18.16 33.02 -1.60
CA ASP A 359 19.17 32.57 -2.57
C ASP A 359 18.56 32.40 -3.96
N PHE A 360 17.34 31.85 -4.06
CA PHE A 360 16.65 31.72 -5.33
C PHE A 360 16.34 33.07 -5.97
N ILE A 361 15.91 34.08 -5.19
CA ILE A 361 15.64 35.43 -5.67
C ILE A 361 16.93 36.14 -6.03
N LYS A 362 17.99 36.01 -5.24
CA LYS A 362 19.32 36.57 -5.56
C LYS A 362 19.87 36.03 -6.86
N GLU A 363 19.77 34.74 -7.08
CA GLU A 363 20.27 34.09 -8.30
C GLU A 363 19.45 34.46 -9.56
N ASN A 364 18.13 34.57 -9.45
CA ASN A 364 17.24 34.63 -10.63
C ASN A 364 16.63 36.02 -10.87
N VAL A 365 16.61 36.90 -9.86
CA VAL A 365 15.89 38.19 -9.94
C VAL A 365 16.82 39.36 -9.63
N ASN A 366 17.33 39.47 -8.41
CA ASN A 366 18.12 40.62 -7.93
C ASN A 366 19.09 40.23 -6.82
N GLN A 367 20.38 40.43 -7.01
CA GLN A 367 21.45 40.13 -6.05
C GLN A 367 21.46 41.00 -4.78
N GLU A 368 20.79 42.16 -4.83
CA GLU A 368 20.76 43.12 -3.73
C GLU A 368 19.64 42.88 -2.70
N VAL A 369 18.76 41.88 -2.92
CA VAL A 369 17.64 41.56 -2.02
C VAL A 369 18.13 41.09 -0.66
N GLU A 370 17.53 41.62 0.41
CA GLU A 370 17.80 41.27 1.80
C GLU A 370 16.64 40.49 2.45
N ASN A 371 16.87 39.91 3.62
CA ASN A 371 15.83 39.13 4.34
C ASN A 371 14.57 39.95 4.69
N ARG A 372 14.69 41.26 4.92
CA ARG A 372 13.56 42.16 5.16
C ARG A 372 12.63 42.21 3.94
N ASP A 373 13.21 42.25 2.74
CA ASP A 373 12.45 42.36 1.51
C ASP A 373 11.63 41.08 1.26
N ILE A 374 12.12 39.91 1.72
CA ILE A 374 11.41 38.64 1.65
C ILE A 374 10.10 38.65 2.46
N GLN A 375 10.10 39.37 3.61
CA GLN A 375 8.86 39.49 4.41
C GLN A 375 7.80 40.29 3.64
N ASP A 376 8.20 41.38 3.00
CA ASP A 376 7.30 42.19 2.18
C ASP A 376 6.71 41.36 1.01
N TYR A 377 7.56 40.55 0.34
CA TYR A 377 7.09 39.63 -0.74
C TYR A 377 6.16 38.55 -0.23
N GLN A 378 6.34 38.05 0.99
CA GLN A 378 5.46 37.07 1.61
C GLN A 378 4.11 37.67 1.99
N GLU A 379 4.09 38.89 2.54
CA GLU A 379 2.85 39.62 2.85
C GLU A 379 2.05 39.90 1.58
N ASP A 380 2.71 40.37 0.52
CA ASP A 380 2.06 40.59 -0.79
C ASP A 380 1.54 39.29 -1.40
N PHE A 381 2.28 38.19 -1.27
CA PHE A 381 1.81 36.90 -1.73
C PHE A 381 0.51 36.47 -1.04
N GLU A 382 0.43 36.65 0.28
CA GLU A 382 -0.80 36.35 1.04
C GLU A 382 -1.97 37.24 0.59
N ILE A 383 -1.73 38.51 0.33
CA ILE A 383 -2.76 39.44 -0.17
C ILE A 383 -3.23 39.06 -1.58
N LEU A 384 -2.29 38.80 -2.51
CA LEU A 384 -2.60 38.45 -3.90
C LEU A 384 -3.34 37.11 -4.03
N THR A 385 -3.12 36.19 -3.12
CA THR A 385 -3.78 34.88 -3.12
C THR A 385 -5.17 34.85 -2.46
N LEU A 386 -5.59 35.91 -1.75
CA LEU A 386 -6.92 35.97 -1.12
C LEU A 386 -8.08 35.82 -2.11
N ASP A 387 -7.91 36.33 -3.34
CA ASP A 387 -8.94 36.28 -4.40
C ASP A 387 -8.75 35.11 -5.38
N VAL A 388 -7.81 34.21 -5.10
CA VAL A 388 -7.57 33.00 -5.89
C VAL A 388 -8.34 31.83 -5.31
N ASP A 389 -8.93 30.99 -6.20
CA ASP A 389 -9.64 29.79 -5.78
C ASP A 389 -8.73 28.87 -4.97
N ASN A 390 -9.20 28.46 -3.78
CA ASN A 390 -8.44 27.57 -2.86
C ASN A 390 -8.12 26.19 -3.45
N GLU A 391 -8.76 25.78 -4.54
CA GLU A 391 -8.46 24.55 -5.29
C GLU A 391 -7.37 24.75 -6.37
N ASN A 392 -6.88 25.97 -6.57
CA ASN A 392 -5.85 26.25 -7.56
C ASN A 392 -4.47 25.77 -7.07
N LYS A 393 -3.98 24.70 -7.68
CA LYS A 393 -2.68 24.06 -7.34
C LYS A 393 -1.47 24.97 -7.53
N LEU A 394 -1.61 26.12 -8.20
CA LEU A 394 -0.54 27.10 -8.29
C LEU A 394 -0.16 27.69 -6.92
N CYS A 395 -1.12 27.75 -5.99
CA CYS A 395 -0.89 28.26 -4.63
C CYS A 395 -0.32 27.21 -3.67
N ASP A 396 -0.11 25.97 -4.11
CA ASP A 396 0.48 24.93 -3.30
C ASP A 396 1.89 25.35 -2.82
N LYS A 397 2.23 24.95 -1.58
CA LYS A 397 3.53 25.28 -0.95
C LYS A 397 4.74 24.94 -1.83
N GLU A 398 4.60 23.90 -2.67
CA GLU A 398 5.64 23.44 -3.60
C GLU A 398 5.99 24.48 -4.68
N ASN A 399 5.12 25.45 -4.95
CA ASN A 399 5.28 26.47 -5.99
C ASN A 399 5.71 27.84 -5.45
N ARG A 400 5.82 27.97 -4.13
CA ARG A 400 6.03 29.24 -3.43
C ARG A 400 7.28 29.99 -3.87
N LEU A 401 8.38 29.30 -4.16
CA LEU A 401 9.64 29.94 -4.60
C LEU A 401 9.49 30.73 -5.90
N SER A 402 8.86 30.14 -6.92
CA SER A 402 8.64 30.81 -8.20
C SER A 402 7.64 31.96 -8.10
N LEU A 403 6.65 31.85 -7.20
CA LEU A 403 5.65 32.88 -6.96
C LEU A 403 6.27 34.09 -6.22
N LEU A 404 7.07 33.86 -5.20
CA LEU A 404 7.80 34.93 -4.52
C LEU A 404 8.83 35.60 -5.43
N ALA A 405 9.46 34.83 -6.31
CA ALA A 405 10.39 35.39 -7.30
C ALA A 405 9.71 36.27 -8.32
N ILE A 406 8.48 35.99 -8.75
CA ILE A 406 7.78 36.88 -9.68
C ILE A 406 7.28 38.14 -8.98
N ILE A 407 6.91 38.07 -7.70
CA ILE A 407 6.59 39.25 -6.89
C ILE A 407 7.85 40.11 -6.75
N ALA A 408 9.01 39.53 -6.37
CA ALA A 408 10.27 40.20 -6.30
C ALA A 408 10.70 40.86 -7.63
N TYR A 409 10.37 40.22 -8.76
CA TYR A 409 10.58 40.77 -10.09
C TYR A 409 9.68 42.01 -10.34
N GLY A 410 8.43 41.98 -9.90
CA GLY A 410 7.54 43.14 -9.93
C GLY A 410 8.11 44.33 -9.15
N TYR A 411 8.61 44.10 -7.95
CA TYR A 411 9.26 45.12 -7.14
C TYR A 411 10.54 45.70 -7.79
N LYS A 412 11.35 44.82 -8.36
CA LYS A 412 12.59 45.25 -9.05
C LYS A 412 12.32 46.14 -10.24
N GLU A 413 11.33 45.86 -11.03
CA GLU A 413 11.00 46.59 -12.27
C GLU A 413 9.94 47.68 -12.04
N ASP A 414 9.53 47.94 -10.79
CA ASP A 414 8.48 48.89 -10.39
C ASP A 414 7.15 48.67 -11.11
N ILE A 415 6.74 47.40 -11.17
CA ILE A 415 5.54 46.95 -11.90
C ILE A 415 4.47 46.49 -10.91
N ARG A 416 3.22 46.96 -11.09
CA ARG A 416 2.08 46.42 -10.38
C ARG A 416 1.61 45.11 -11.04
N ILE A 417 1.67 44.02 -10.29
CA ILE A 417 1.38 42.67 -10.81
C ILE A 417 -0.03 42.16 -10.47
N ASP A 418 -0.82 42.89 -9.67
CA ASP A 418 -2.12 42.46 -9.14
C ASP A 418 -3.07 41.93 -10.23
N ASN A 419 -3.32 42.74 -11.27
CA ASN A 419 -4.23 42.38 -12.36
C ASN A 419 -3.68 41.23 -13.19
N TRP A 420 -2.37 41.21 -13.46
CA TRP A 420 -1.73 40.14 -14.17
C TRP A 420 -1.76 38.84 -13.36
N PHE A 421 -1.52 38.90 -12.06
CA PHE A 421 -1.50 37.75 -11.16
C PHE A 421 -2.83 37.00 -11.19
N LEU A 422 -3.94 37.72 -10.98
CA LEU A 422 -5.29 37.15 -11.04
C LEU A 422 -5.63 36.59 -12.42
N ASP A 423 -5.23 37.27 -13.51
CA ASP A 423 -5.47 36.80 -14.88
C ASP A 423 -4.62 35.57 -15.19
N TYR A 424 -3.36 35.53 -14.75
CA TYR A 424 -2.48 34.40 -14.91
C TYR A 424 -3.03 33.14 -14.23
N PHE A 425 -3.54 33.26 -13.01
CA PHE A 425 -4.14 32.15 -12.24
C PHE A 425 -5.44 31.64 -12.86
N LYS A 426 -6.21 32.47 -13.50
CA LYS A 426 -7.41 32.03 -14.26
C LYS A 426 -7.04 31.20 -15.49
N ARG A 427 -5.92 31.50 -16.12
CA ARG A 427 -5.45 30.82 -17.33
C ARG A 427 -4.60 29.58 -17.07
N ASN A 428 -4.02 29.49 -15.88
CA ASN A 428 -3.10 28.41 -15.51
C ASN A 428 -3.53 27.80 -14.18
N SER A 429 -3.65 26.49 -14.11
CA SER A 429 -4.07 25.75 -12.91
C SER A 429 -3.01 24.79 -12.37
N THR A 430 -1.91 24.58 -13.10
CA THR A 430 -0.87 23.60 -12.74
C THR A 430 0.51 24.11 -13.11
N TYR A 431 1.53 23.77 -12.28
CA TYR A 431 2.92 24.03 -12.55
C TYR A 431 3.71 22.81 -13.00
N LYS A 432 4.79 23.09 -13.73
CA LYS A 432 5.90 22.16 -13.90
C LYS A 432 6.71 22.10 -12.59
N ARG A 433 7.33 20.97 -12.31
CA ARG A 433 8.06 20.71 -11.04
C ARG A 433 9.34 21.56 -10.85
N ASN A 434 9.82 22.28 -11.83
CA ASN A 434 11.04 23.07 -11.76
C ASN A 434 10.70 24.55 -11.50
N GLN A 435 11.05 25.07 -10.32
CA GLN A 435 10.74 26.43 -9.89
C GLN A 435 11.38 27.50 -10.79
N LYS A 436 12.57 27.28 -11.32
CA LYS A 436 13.24 28.19 -12.25
C LYS A 436 12.50 28.29 -13.59
N GLU A 437 12.07 27.16 -14.13
CA GLU A 437 11.28 27.15 -15.36
C GLU A 437 9.90 27.81 -15.15
N ASN A 438 9.28 27.57 -13.99
CA ASN A 438 8.01 28.21 -13.65
C ASN A 438 8.16 29.72 -13.54
N PHE A 439 9.20 30.20 -12.85
CA PHE A 439 9.51 31.63 -12.77
C PHE A 439 9.76 32.23 -14.15
N MET A 440 10.58 31.62 -14.99
CA MET A 440 10.86 32.11 -16.35
C MET A 440 9.62 32.14 -17.23
N HIS A 441 8.71 31.18 -17.07
CA HIS A 441 7.44 31.16 -17.79
C HIS A 441 6.53 32.32 -17.36
N MET A 442 6.39 32.54 -16.05
CA MET A 442 5.61 33.65 -15.48
C MET A 442 6.18 35.00 -15.88
N LYS A 443 7.51 35.15 -15.79
CA LYS A 443 8.19 36.38 -16.21
C LYS A 443 7.89 36.72 -17.66
N LYS A 444 8.02 35.76 -18.57
CA LYS A 444 7.72 35.96 -20.00
C LYS A 444 6.25 36.30 -20.27
N ASP A 445 5.33 35.76 -19.49
CA ASP A 445 3.90 36.08 -19.60
C ASP A 445 3.61 37.49 -19.07
N LEU A 446 4.24 37.87 -17.92
CA LEU A 446 4.13 39.20 -17.36
C LEU A 446 4.69 40.27 -18.32
N ASP A 447 5.88 40.06 -18.90
CA ASP A 447 6.51 40.96 -19.85
C ASP A 447 5.55 41.22 -21.06
N ARG A 448 4.90 40.19 -21.57
CA ARG A 448 3.88 40.32 -22.63
C ARG A 448 2.64 41.09 -22.19
N PHE A 449 2.17 40.85 -20.98
CA PHE A 449 1.01 41.57 -20.45
C PHE A 449 1.27 43.06 -20.35
N ILE A 450 2.48 43.48 -19.95
CA ILE A 450 2.92 44.86 -19.86
C ILE A 450 2.98 45.50 -21.27
N ASP A 451 3.58 44.79 -22.23
CA ASP A 451 3.64 45.28 -23.63
C ASP A 451 2.25 45.52 -24.24
N ASP A 452 1.29 44.62 -23.93
CA ASP A 452 -0.09 44.74 -24.42
C ASP A 452 -0.85 45.87 -23.72
N GLU A 453 -0.64 46.12 -22.44
CA GLU A 453 -1.20 47.26 -21.71
C GLU A 453 -0.60 48.61 -22.21
N ALA A 454 0.68 48.65 -22.47
CA ALA A 454 1.33 49.84 -23.03
C ALA A 454 0.76 50.17 -24.44
N ARG A 455 0.48 49.17 -25.27
CA ARG A 455 -0.13 49.35 -26.58
C ARG A 455 -1.61 49.81 -26.55
N LYS A 456 -2.34 49.45 -25.49
CA LYS A 456 -3.74 49.90 -25.30
C LYS A 456 -3.83 51.34 -24.79
N SER A 457 -2.75 51.83 -24.15
CA SER A 457 -2.69 53.16 -23.56
C SER A 457 -2.04 54.21 -24.50
N ALA A 458 -1.46 53.77 -25.62
CA ALA A 458 -0.87 54.59 -26.68
C ALA A 458 -1.90 54.77 -27.85
#